data_dfd338f421b67d5cdd074993a98f57ff
#
_entry.id   dfd338f421b67d5cdd074993a98f57ff
#
_cell.length_a   1.000
_cell.length_b   1.000
_cell.length_c   1.000
_cell.angle_alpha   90.00
_cell.angle_beta   90.00
_cell.angle_gamma   90.00
#
_symmetry.space_group_name_H-M   'P 1'
#
loop_
_entity.id
_entity.type
_entity.pdbx_description
1 polymer ?
#
loop_
_entity_poly.entity_id
_entity_poly.type
_entity_poly.pdbx_seq_one_letter_code
_entity_poly.pdbx_strand_id
1 'polypeptide(L)'
;SAASDVYKRQAVLDLVPGNGVGYTVPQRVRPADVDKGVEISFRVRQNYGPSQITITCGEKQLARFRRQRMAPGEMEHIALPKVLLEKADGPLTVAVEEVIAE
;
A
#
# COMPACT_ATOMS: atom_id res chain seq x y z
N SER A 1 17.05 22.87 -3.22
CA SER A 1 18.48 22.74 -3.51
C SER A 1 18.78 21.38 -4.11
N ALA A 2 19.95 21.26 -4.70
CA ALA A 2 20.35 19.99 -5.30
C ALA A 2 20.43 18.88 -4.26
N ALA A 3 20.85 19.20 -3.06
CA ALA A 3 20.93 18.23 -1.98
C ALA A 3 19.55 17.68 -1.61
N SER A 4 18.56 18.57 -1.58
CA SER A 4 17.19 18.16 -1.28
C SER A 4 16.63 17.25 -2.37
N ASP A 5 16.94 17.56 -3.62
CA ASP A 5 16.45 16.73 -4.73
C ASP A 5 17.08 15.33 -4.70
N VAL A 6 18.37 15.28 -4.43
CA VAL A 6 19.06 14.01 -4.30
C VAL A 6 18.48 13.20 -3.15
N TYR A 7 18.22 13.87 -2.05
CA TYR A 7 17.63 13.21 -0.89
C TYR A 7 16.25 12.63 -1.22
N LYS A 8 15.44 13.39 -1.91
CA LYS A 8 14.11 12.92 -2.28
C LYS A 8 14.17 11.72 -3.22
N ARG A 9 15.11 11.70 -4.15
CA ARG A 9 15.27 10.57 -5.06
C ARG A 9 15.67 9.30 -4.35
N GLN A 10 16.36 9.44 -3.22
CA GLN A 10 16.80 8.29 -2.44
C GLN A 10 15.81 7.96 -1.33
N ALA A 11 14.74 8.71 -1.23
CA ALA A 11 13.76 8.50 -0.19
C ALA A 11 13.16 7.10 -0.31
N VAL A 12 12.96 6.50 0.83
CA VAL A 12 12.31 5.20 0.94
C VAL A 12 10.91 5.43 1.47
N LEU A 13 9.93 4.81 0.82
CA LEU A 13 8.56 4.88 1.28
C LEU A 13 8.30 3.71 2.21
N ASP A 14 7.94 4.01 3.43
CA ASP A 14 7.55 2.97 4.38
C ASP A 14 6.13 2.49 4.06
N LEU A 15 5.93 1.19 4.18
CA LEU A 15 4.60 0.61 4.06
C LEU A 15 4.11 0.30 5.47
N VAL A 16 3.07 1.01 5.87
CA VAL A 16 2.55 0.90 7.23
C VAL A 16 1.29 0.05 7.21
N PRO A 17 1.24 -1.03 8.01
CA PRO A 17 0.00 -1.78 8.12
C PRO A 17 -1.04 -0.97 8.89
N GLY A 18 -2.16 -0.73 8.24
CA GLY A 18 -3.27 0.01 8.81
C GLY A 18 -4.34 -0.91 9.34
N ASN A 19 -5.56 -0.40 9.33
CA ASN A 19 -6.70 -1.15 9.84
C ASN A 19 -6.85 -2.51 9.17
N GLY A 20 -6.91 -3.57 9.95
CA GLY A 20 -7.14 -4.91 9.44
C GLY A 20 -5.94 -5.59 8.82
N VAL A 21 -4.81 -4.91 8.69
CA VAL A 21 -3.61 -5.47 8.07
C VAL A 21 -2.61 -5.84 9.15
N GLY A 22 -2.14 -7.09 9.09
CA GLY A 22 -1.17 -7.56 10.07
C GLY A 22 0.25 -7.12 9.77
N TYR A 23 0.68 -7.30 8.52
CA TYR A 23 2.00 -6.88 8.10
C TYR A 23 2.03 -6.82 6.58
N THR A 24 3.04 -6.14 6.04
CA THR A 24 3.23 -6.00 4.60
C THR A 24 4.62 -6.51 4.20
N VAL A 25 4.72 -6.99 2.97
CA VAL A 25 5.98 -7.40 2.36
C VAL A 25 6.03 -6.84 0.95
N PRO A 26 7.01 -6.02 0.62
CA PRO A 26 8.07 -5.49 1.48
C PRO A 26 7.55 -4.46 2.48
N GLN A 27 8.36 -4.12 3.45
CA GLN A 27 8.01 -3.08 4.42
C GLN A 27 8.41 -1.70 3.95
N ARG A 28 9.24 -1.63 2.93
CA ARG A 28 9.72 -0.37 2.37
C ARG A 28 9.89 -0.51 0.87
N VAL A 29 9.67 0.58 0.17
CA VAL A 29 9.81 0.63 -1.28
C VAL A 29 10.60 1.85 -1.65
N ARG A 30 11.56 1.68 -2.56
CA ARG A 30 12.29 2.80 -3.14
C ARG A 30 11.74 3.04 -4.54
N PRO A 31 11.05 4.14 -4.77
CA PRO A 31 10.49 4.39 -6.10
C PRO A 31 11.54 4.43 -7.20
N ALA A 32 12.77 4.86 -6.86
CA ALA A 32 13.84 4.92 -7.85
C ALA A 32 14.31 3.55 -8.32
N ASP A 33 14.07 2.51 -7.53
CA ASP A 33 14.52 1.15 -7.84
C ASP A 33 13.48 0.32 -8.60
N VAL A 34 12.30 0.86 -8.83
CA VAL A 34 11.25 0.14 -9.55
C VAL A 34 10.96 0.85 -10.86
N ASP A 35 10.93 0.07 -11.94
CA ASP A 35 10.70 0.63 -13.27
C ASP A 35 9.23 0.74 -13.61
N LYS A 36 8.47 -0.28 -13.28
CA LYS A 36 7.06 -0.35 -13.66
C LYS A 36 6.11 -0.31 -12.49
N GLY A 37 6.64 -0.51 -11.30
CA GLY A 37 5.83 -0.58 -10.10
C GLY A 37 6.31 -1.71 -9.21
N VAL A 38 5.57 -1.94 -8.15
CA VAL A 38 5.95 -2.95 -7.16
C VAL A 38 4.72 -3.74 -6.75
N GLU A 39 4.91 -5.04 -6.53
CA GLU A 39 3.88 -5.88 -5.97
C GLU A 39 4.06 -5.92 -4.46
N ILE A 40 2.99 -5.63 -3.75
CA ILE A 40 2.98 -5.66 -2.30
C ILE A 40 2.10 -6.82 -1.85
N SER A 41 2.59 -7.59 -0.91
CA SER A 41 1.84 -8.68 -0.32
C SER A 41 1.55 -8.35 1.13
N PHE A 42 0.41 -8.78 1.61
CA PHE A 42 0.06 -8.57 3.02
C PHE A 42 -0.96 -9.61 3.47
N ARG A 43 -1.10 -9.73 4.78
CA ARG A 43 -2.11 -10.60 5.38
C ARG A 43 -3.04 -9.77 6.24
N VAL A 44 -4.32 -10.12 6.20
CA VAL A 44 -5.30 -9.49 7.06
C VAL A 44 -5.31 -10.18 8.43
N ARG A 45 -5.83 -9.48 9.42
CA ARG A 45 -5.86 -9.99 10.80
C ARG A 45 -7.05 -10.87 11.09
N GLN A 46 -8.08 -10.79 10.26
CA GLN A 46 -9.31 -11.54 10.47
C GLN A 46 -9.94 -11.82 9.12
N ASN A 47 -10.99 -12.61 9.14
CA ASN A 47 -11.73 -12.89 7.91
C ASN A 47 -12.56 -11.67 7.52
N TYR A 48 -12.54 -11.35 6.24
CA TYR A 48 -13.34 -10.28 5.68
C TYR A 48 -14.21 -10.81 4.56
N GLY A 49 -15.44 -10.33 4.50
CA GLY A 49 -16.30 -10.54 3.35
C GLY A 49 -16.01 -9.48 2.29
N PRO A 50 -17.05 -8.95 1.63
CA PRO A 50 -16.83 -7.90 0.65
C PRO A 50 -16.13 -6.71 1.30
N SER A 51 -14.99 -6.33 0.76
CA SER A 51 -14.15 -5.32 1.39
C SER A 51 -13.29 -4.66 0.34
N GLN A 52 -12.58 -3.62 0.75
CA GLN A 52 -11.66 -2.93 -0.13
C GLN A 52 -10.35 -2.67 0.60
N ILE A 53 -9.29 -2.72 -0.18
CA ILE A 53 -7.94 -2.42 0.28
C ILE A 53 -7.65 -0.99 -0.15
N THR A 54 -7.23 -0.15 0.79
CA THR A 54 -6.93 1.25 0.47
C THR A 54 -5.46 1.54 0.71
N ILE A 55 -4.89 2.32 -0.19
CA ILE A 55 -3.52 2.80 -0.07
C ILE A 55 -3.60 4.30 0.12
N THR A 56 -3.16 4.77 1.27
CA THR A 56 -3.23 6.20 1.58
C THR A 56 -1.85 6.73 1.92
N CYS A 57 -1.66 8.01 1.63
CA CYS A 57 -0.46 8.74 2.00
C CYS A 57 -0.92 9.97 2.76
N GLY A 58 -0.78 9.92 4.08
CA GLY A 58 -1.36 10.95 4.91
C GLY A 58 -2.87 10.95 4.80
N GLU A 59 -3.43 12.03 4.33
CA GLU A 59 -4.87 12.16 4.16
C GLU A 59 -5.34 11.82 2.75
N LYS A 60 -4.41 11.55 1.84
CA LYS A 60 -4.75 11.26 0.45
C LYS A 60 -4.89 9.78 0.21
N GLN A 61 -5.99 9.38 -0.39
CA GLN A 61 -6.16 8.02 -0.84
C GLN A 61 -5.62 7.93 -2.26
N LEU A 62 -4.58 7.11 -2.44
CA LEU A 62 -3.90 6.98 -3.72
C LEU A 62 -4.46 5.85 -4.57
N ALA A 63 -4.95 4.79 -3.93
CA ALA A 63 -5.46 3.65 -4.66
C ALA A 63 -6.47 2.89 -3.81
N ARG A 64 -7.29 2.09 -4.50
CA ARG A 64 -8.30 1.28 -3.86
C ARG A 64 -8.48 0.01 -4.68
N PHE A 65 -8.52 -1.13 -4.00
CA PHE A 65 -8.70 -2.43 -4.63
C PHE A 65 -9.83 -3.16 -3.94
N ARG A 66 -10.73 -3.73 -4.70
CA ARG A 66 -11.84 -4.48 -4.14
C ARG A 66 -11.53 -5.96 -4.07
N ARG A 67 -12.07 -6.61 -3.02
CA ARG A 67 -11.98 -8.05 -2.84
C ARG A 67 -13.32 -8.59 -2.36
N GLN A 68 -13.66 -9.78 -2.84
CA GLN A 68 -14.89 -10.44 -2.41
C GLN A 68 -14.75 -10.99 -0.99
N ARG A 69 -13.56 -11.42 -0.66
CA ARG A 69 -13.26 -11.85 0.69
C ARG A 69 -11.75 -11.98 0.88
N MET A 70 -11.35 -11.95 2.14
CA MET A 70 -9.95 -12.13 2.50
C MET A 70 -9.88 -12.91 3.79
N ALA A 71 -8.80 -13.67 3.96
CA ALA A 71 -8.61 -14.50 5.15
C ALA A 71 -7.16 -14.40 5.64
N PRO A 72 -6.93 -14.52 6.97
CA PRO A 72 -5.57 -14.41 7.51
C PRO A 72 -4.62 -15.48 7.00
N GLY A 73 -5.15 -16.64 6.61
CA GLY A 73 -4.32 -17.71 6.08
C GLY A 73 -3.88 -17.51 4.64
N GLU A 74 -4.43 -16.54 3.96
CA GLU A 74 -4.13 -16.27 2.58
C GLU A 74 -3.46 -14.91 2.42
N MET A 75 -2.39 -14.88 1.63
CA MET A 75 -1.69 -13.64 1.37
C MET A 75 -2.33 -12.90 0.22
N GLU A 76 -2.62 -11.63 0.43
CA GLU A 76 -3.16 -10.78 -0.61
C GLU A 76 -2.02 -10.10 -1.36
N HIS A 77 -2.21 -9.90 -2.65
CA HIS A 77 -1.22 -9.26 -3.51
C HIS A 77 -1.86 -8.09 -4.23
N ILE A 78 -1.20 -6.95 -4.18
CA ILE A 78 -1.64 -5.78 -4.93
C ILE A 78 -0.45 -5.20 -5.69
N ALA A 79 -0.72 -4.66 -6.86
CA ALA A 79 0.31 -4.05 -7.68
C ALA A 79 0.16 -2.53 -7.60
N LEU A 80 1.24 -1.86 -7.23
CA LEU A 80 1.27 -0.40 -7.17
C LEU A 80 2.09 0.11 -8.35
N PRO A 81 1.48 0.85 -9.27
CA PRO A 81 2.24 1.37 -10.41
C PRO A 81 3.20 2.45 -9.97
N LYS A 82 4.26 2.63 -10.75
CA LYS A 82 5.28 3.61 -10.43
C LYS A 82 4.70 5.01 -10.29
N VAL A 83 3.73 5.36 -11.13
CA VAL A 83 3.11 6.68 -11.08
C VAL A 83 2.47 6.94 -9.72
N LEU A 84 1.93 5.92 -9.09
CA LEU A 84 1.35 6.03 -7.77
C LEU A 84 2.43 6.28 -6.73
N LEU A 85 3.54 5.57 -6.85
CA LEU A 85 4.67 5.74 -5.93
C LEU A 85 5.27 7.13 -6.05
N GLU A 86 5.27 7.68 -7.24
CA GLU A 86 5.79 9.03 -7.47
C GLU A 86 4.92 10.10 -6.84
N LYS A 87 3.64 9.82 -6.66
CA LYS A 87 2.72 10.75 -6.01
C LYS A 87 2.83 10.74 -4.50
N ALA A 88 3.46 9.71 -3.96
CA ALA A 88 3.60 9.58 -2.52
C ALA A 88 4.74 10.44 -2.03
N ASP A 89 4.49 11.24 -1.01
CA ASP A 89 5.52 12.08 -0.40
C ASP A 89 5.77 11.71 1.05
N GLY A 90 5.37 10.51 1.44
CA GLY A 90 5.56 10.02 2.79
C GLY A 90 5.15 8.56 2.89
N PRO A 91 5.01 8.03 4.10
CA PRO A 91 4.65 6.63 4.29
C PRO A 91 3.31 6.30 3.66
N LEU A 92 3.22 5.08 3.13
CA LEU A 92 1.98 4.56 2.56
C LEU A 92 1.32 3.65 3.58
N THR A 93 0.06 3.88 3.84
CA THR A 93 -0.71 3.03 4.74
C THR A 93 -1.57 2.08 3.93
N VAL A 94 -1.44 0.79 4.22
CA VAL A 94 -2.25 -0.26 3.60
C VAL A 94 -3.31 -0.65 4.60
N ALA A 95 -4.55 -0.41 4.28
CA ALA A 95 -5.66 -0.68 5.18
C ALA A 95 -6.79 -1.41 4.47
N VAL A 96 -7.64 -2.04 5.26
CA VAL A 96 -8.79 -2.78 4.75
C VAL A 96 -10.04 -2.24 5.42
N GLU A 97 -11.08 -2.03 4.63
CA GLU A 97 -12.39 -1.68 5.18
C GLU A 97 -13.45 -2.56 4.57
N GLU A 98 -14.44 -2.90 5.38
CA GLU A 98 -15.56 -3.67 4.87
C GLU A 98 -16.45 -2.77 4.02
N VAL A 99 -16.94 -3.34 2.94
CA VAL A 99 -17.90 -2.65 2.07
C VAL A 99 -19.26 -3.25 2.36
N ILE A 100 -20.17 -2.39 2.80
CA ILE A 100 -21.53 -2.85 3.04
C ILE A 100 -22.23 -2.94 1.70
N ALA A 101 -22.56 -4.17 1.33
CA ALA A 101 -23.28 -4.40 0.08
C ALA A 101 -24.76 -4.20 0.34
N GLU A 102 -25.38 -3.45 -0.52
CA GLU A 102 -26.81 -3.24 -0.43
C GLU A 102 -27.51 -3.75 -1.65
#